data_3352108a4b001394487853921d0d10e7
#
_entry.id   3352108a4b001394487853921d0d10e7
#
_cell.length_a   1.000
_cell.length_b   1.000
_cell.length_c   1.000
_cell.angle_alpha   90.00
_cell.angle_beta   90.00
_cell.angle_gamma   90.00
#
_symmetry.space_group_name_H-M   'P 1'
#
loop_
_entity.id
_entity.type
_entity.pdbx_description
1 polymer ?
#
loop_
_entity_poly.entity_id
_entity_poly.type
_entity_poly.pdbx_seq_one_letter_code
_entity_poly.pdbx_strand_id
1 'polypeptide(L)'
;MTVLLAGLMACAHAPAGGEAEVARRGTPVRAEAGENQSDPVRKSCKGHSPRIPEGETVNGIIRAAYLVGADGKVTDVTVTGKASPAALKAIQRFIAGCVYAPALRDGKPVTVRWRGELDFTRAPGPR
;
A
#
# COMPACT_ATOMS: atom_id res chain seq x y z
N MET A 1 51.79 -33.21 -17.41
CA MET A 1 51.46 -32.71 -17.38
C MET A 1 50.56 -32.02 -17.07
N THR A 2 49.93 -31.62 -16.70
CA THR A 2 49.43 -30.87 -16.33
C THR A 2 48.45 -30.26 -16.27
N VAL A 3 47.69 -29.91 -15.79
CA VAL A 3 46.91 -29.25 -15.53
C VAL A 3 46.05 -28.64 -15.19
N LEU A 4 45.50 -28.20 -14.93
CA LEU A 4 44.80 -27.55 -14.53
C LEU A 4 43.87 -26.94 -14.33
N LEU A 5 43.25 -26.59 -13.98
CA LEU A 5 42.45 -26.02 -13.60
C LEU A 5 41.67 -25.22 -13.26
N ALA A 6 41.15 -24.91 -13.06
CA ALA A 6 40.63 -24.06 -12.81
C ALA A 6 39.69 -23.47 -12.50
N GLY A 7 39.12 -23.28 -12.09
CA GLY A 7 38.29 -22.72 -11.69
C GLY A 7 37.55 -21.88 -11.51
N LEU A 8 36.89 -21.62 -11.28
CA LEU A 8 36.14 -21.00 -10.91
C LEU A 8 35.28 -20.32 -10.50
N MET A 9 34.81 -19.88 -10.31
CA MET A 9 34.14 -19.20 -9.87
C MET A 9 33.17 -18.58 -9.73
N ALA A 10 32.61 -18.31 -9.48
CA ALA A 10 31.74 -17.88 -9.32
C ALA A 10 31.09 -16.99 -8.85
N CYS A 11 30.67 -16.44 -8.62
CA CYS A 11 30.20 -15.54 -8.12
C CYS A 11 29.06 -15.12 -7.93
N ALA A 12 28.44 -14.92 -7.66
CA ALA A 12 27.34 -14.63 -7.49
C ALA A 12 26.81 -13.71 -6.83
N HIS A 13 26.28 -13.17 -6.52
CA HIS A 13 25.85 -12.32 -5.85
C HIS A 13 24.75 -11.70 -5.74
N ALA A 14 24.16 -11.46 -5.40
CA ALA A 14 23.14 -11.03 -5.18
C ALA A 14 22.84 -9.98 -4.48
N PRO A 15 22.59 -9.15 -4.57
CA PRO A 15 22.44 -8.07 -3.96
C PRO A 15 21.28 -7.77 -3.42
N ALA A 16 20.64 -7.94 -2.99
CA ALA A 16 19.61 -7.56 -2.44
C ALA A 16 19.57 -6.31 -1.78
N GLY A 17 20.39 -5.67 -1.54
CA GLY A 17 20.30 -4.48 -0.84
C GLY A 17 19.32 -3.52 -1.26
N GLY A 18 19.05 -3.46 -2.44
CA GLY A 18 18.16 -2.47 -2.95
C GLY A 18 16.82 -2.51 -2.37
N GLU A 19 16.29 -3.65 -2.18
CA GLU A 19 15.05 -3.71 -1.68
C GLU A 19 14.97 -3.31 -0.31
N ALA A 20 15.87 -3.64 0.47
CA ALA A 20 15.84 -3.27 1.82
C ALA A 20 15.87 -1.80 1.96
N GLU A 21 16.57 -1.16 1.13
CA GLU A 21 16.59 0.21 1.22
C GLU A 21 15.34 0.86 0.91
N VAL A 22 14.65 0.46 -0.05
CA VAL A 22 13.40 1.04 -0.39
C VAL A 22 12.47 0.93 0.77
N ALA A 23 12.48 -0.16 1.44
CA ALA A 23 11.59 -0.33 2.53
C ALA A 23 11.90 0.66 3.60
N ARG A 24 13.12 0.98 3.76
CA ARG A 24 13.42 1.87 4.76
C ARG A 24 13.03 3.24 4.52
N ARG A 25 12.71 3.65 3.41
CA ARG A 25 12.32 4.95 3.17
C ARG A 25 11.02 5.24 3.72
N GLY A 26 10.38 4.41 4.37
CA GLY A 26 9.10 4.71 4.92
C GLY A 26 8.02 4.75 3.93
N THR A 27 8.25 4.31 2.78
CA THR A 27 7.19 4.32 1.82
C THR A 27 6.26 3.22 2.15
N PRO A 28 5.09 3.22 1.64
CA PRO A 28 4.14 2.19 1.89
C PRO A 28 4.72 0.88 1.53
N VAL A 29 4.46 -0.08 2.30
CA VAL A 29 4.98 -1.36 2.07
C VAL A 29 4.35 -1.99 0.90
N ARG A 30 5.10 -2.44 -0.03
CA ARG A 30 4.57 -3.11 -1.14
C ARG A 30 4.64 -4.55 -0.92
N ALA A 31 3.68 -5.23 -1.28
CA ALA A 31 3.65 -6.54 -1.03
C ALA A 31 4.62 -7.18 -1.81
N GLU A 32 4.91 -7.57 -2.56
CA GLU A 32 5.83 -8.19 -3.25
C GLU A 32 6.41 -7.39 -4.18
N ALA A 33 7.14 -6.55 -4.08
CA ALA A 33 7.69 -5.70 -5.02
C ALA A 33 8.56 -6.43 -5.91
N GLY A 34 8.34 -6.59 -7.04
CA GLY A 34 9.18 -7.21 -7.99
C GLY A 34 9.86 -6.19 -8.81
N GLU A 35 10.84 -6.56 -9.58
CA GLU A 35 11.46 -5.69 -10.41
C GLU A 35 10.60 -5.11 -11.41
N ASN A 36 9.77 -5.71 -12.06
CA ASN A 36 8.93 -5.14 -13.08
C ASN A 36 7.54 -4.90 -12.60
N GLN A 37 7.41 -4.59 -11.33
CA GLN A 37 6.09 -4.36 -10.76
C GLN A 37 5.92 -2.89 -10.40
N SER A 38 4.81 -2.31 -10.77
CA SER A 38 4.52 -0.95 -10.41
C SER A 38 3.52 -0.94 -9.26
N ASP A 39 3.42 0.18 -8.59
CA ASP A 39 2.48 0.33 -7.50
C ASP A 39 1.12 0.74 -8.03
N PRO A 40 0.06 0.41 -7.32
CA PRO A 40 -1.23 0.91 -7.72
C PRO A 40 -1.33 2.40 -7.45
N VAL A 41 -2.12 3.09 -8.22
CA VAL A 41 -2.26 4.52 -8.08
C VAL A 41 -3.73 4.85 -7.91
N ARG A 42 -4.05 5.59 -6.86
CA ARG A 42 -5.44 5.93 -6.61
C ARG A 42 -5.94 6.89 -7.67
N LYS A 43 -7.08 6.60 -8.24
CA LYS A 43 -7.65 7.43 -9.25
C LYS A 43 -8.77 8.29 -8.71
N SER A 44 -9.66 7.74 -7.97
CA SER A 44 -10.77 8.50 -7.46
C SER A 44 -11.43 7.79 -6.30
N CYS A 45 -12.14 8.52 -5.50
CA CYS A 45 -12.92 7.97 -4.42
C CYS A 45 -14.27 8.68 -4.45
N LYS A 46 -15.22 8.13 -3.76
CA LYS A 46 -16.49 8.78 -3.68
C LYS A 46 -16.38 9.85 -2.63
N GLY A 47 -16.16 11.06 -3.02
CA GLY A 47 -15.97 12.15 -2.11
C GLY A 47 -14.51 12.40 -1.86
N HIS A 48 -14.21 13.49 -1.17
CA HIS A 48 -12.84 13.86 -0.91
C HIS A 48 -12.33 13.28 0.38
N SER A 49 -13.18 12.93 1.28
CA SER A 49 -12.77 12.39 2.55
C SER A 49 -13.90 11.56 3.14
N PRO A 50 -13.60 10.75 4.12
CA PRO A 50 -14.65 9.94 4.73
C PRO A 50 -15.64 10.82 5.46
N ARG A 51 -16.88 10.41 5.46
CA ARG A 51 -17.89 11.12 6.17
C ARG A 51 -18.03 10.55 7.53
N ILE A 52 -17.44 11.18 8.51
CA ILE A 52 -17.51 10.71 9.87
C ILE A 52 -18.86 11.15 10.47
N PRO A 53 -19.64 10.25 11.04
CA PRO A 53 -20.92 10.64 11.61
C PRO A 53 -20.75 11.66 12.70
N GLU A 54 -21.75 12.50 12.85
CA GLU A 54 -21.69 13.54 13.82
C GLU A 54 -21.57 12.95 15.19
N GLY A 55 -20.77 13.48 16.04
CA GLY A 55 -20.59 12.95 17.38
C GLY A 55 -19.53 11.87 17.50
N GLU A 56 -19.04 11.36 16.38
CA GLU A 56 -18.03 10.32 16.46
C GLU A 56 -16.64 10.94 16.43
N THR A 57 -15.68 10.25 16.98
CA THR A 57 -14.35 10.83 17.13
C THR A 57 -13.30 10.09 16.35
N VAL A 58 -12.35 10.82 15.86
CA VAL A 58 -11.21 10.26 15.19
C VAL A 58 -10.01 11.08 15.61
N ASN A 59 -8.95 10.43 16.05
CA ASN A 59 -7.76 11.12 16.43
C ASN A 59 -6.52 10.53 15.83
N GLY A 60 -5.65 11.39 15.39
CA GLY A 60 -4.34 10.95 14.95
C GLY A 60 -4.33 10.30 13.60
N ILE A 61 -3.49 9.33 13.45
CA ILE A 61 -3.31 8.67 12.18
C ILE A 61 -4.07 7.37 12.17
N ILE A 62 -4.90 7.20 11.16
CA ILE A 62 -5.66 5.98 10.97
C ILE A 62 -4.99 5.19 9.87
N ARG A 63 -4.73 3.94 10.12
CA ARG A 63 -4.07 3.10 9.13
C ARG A 63 -5.04 2.14 8.51
N ALA A 64 -4.86 1.87 7.26
CA ALA A 64 -5.71 0.94 6.55
C ALA A 64 -4.88 -0.03 5.76
N ALA A 65 -5.36 -1.25 5.66
CA ALA A 65 -4.74 -2.25 4.83
C ALA A 65 -5.84 -2.83 3.97
N TYR A 66 -5.58 -3.05 2.72
CA TYR A 66 -6.60 -3.55 1.82
C TYR A 66 -5.97 -4.17 0.58
N LEU A 67 -6.78 -4.78 -0.24
CA LEU A 67 -6.31 -5.34 -1.49
C LEU A 67 -6.76 -4.42 -2.61
N VAL A 68 -5.87 -4.18 -3.55
CA VAL A 68 -6.22 -3.47 -4.76
C VAL A 68 -6.20 -4.51 -5.86
N GLY A 69 -7.36 -4.80 -6.39
CA GLY A 69 -7.48 -5.86 -7.36
C GLY A 69 -6.94 -5.51 -8.73
N ALA A 70 -6.79 -6.51 -9.54
CA ALA A 70 -6.35 -6.30 -10.92
C ALA A 70 -7.35 -5.43 -11.67
N ASP A 71 -8.59 -5.37 -11.19
CA ASP A 71 -9.59 -4.52 -11.81
C ASP A 71 -9.62 -3.12 -11.19
N GLY A 72 -8.73 -2.84 -10.27
CA GLY A 72 -8.67 -1.52 -9.64
C GLY A 72 -9.61 -1.34 -8.47
N LYS A 73 -10.37 -2.34 -8.12
CA LYS A 73 -11.30 -2.22 -7.02
C LYS A 73 -10.66 -2.60 -5.72
N VAL A 74 -11.11 -1.99 -4.65
CA VAL A 74 -10.54 -2.22 -3.33
C VAL A 74 -11.42 -3.18 -2.56
N THR A 75 -10.81 -4.16 -1.94
CA THR A 75 -11.52 -5.15 -1.13
C THR A 75 -10.73 -5.43 0.13
N ASP A 76 -11.33 -6.17 1.05
CA ASP A 76 -10.69 -6.58 2.28
C ASP A 76 -10.09 -5.44 3.06
N VAL A 77 -10.85 -4.42 3.28
CA VAL A 77 -10.35 -3.22 3.95
C VAL A 77 -10.38 -3.42 5.46
N THR A 78 -9.23 -3.22 6.08
CA THR A 78 -9.11 -3.25 7.53
C THR A 78 -8.60 -1.89 7.96
N VAL A 79 -9.27 -1.27 8.91
CA VAL A 79 -8.91 0.05 9.37
C VAL A 79 -8.64 0.01 10.85
N THR A 80 -7.53 0.60 11.28
CA THR A 80 -7.17 0.62 12.69
C THR A 80 -6.71 2.00 13.11
N GLY A 81 -6.89 2.31 14.34
CA GLY A 81 -6.47 3.60 14.87
C GLY A 81 -7.37 4.05 15.98
N LYS A 82 -7.14 5.25 16.47
CA LYS A 82 -7.92 5.78 17.57
C LYS A 82 -9.15 6.47 17.06
N ALA A 83 -10.22 5.75 17.00
CA ALA A 83 -11.47 6.30 16.51
C ALA A 83 -12.60 5.43 17.02
N SER A 84 -13.78 6.00 17.08
CA SER A 84 -14.92 5.22 17.51
C SER A 84 -15.24 4.17 16.45
N PRO A 85 -15.93 3.11 16.81
CA PRO A 85 -16.25 2.08 15.84
C PRO A 85 -17.02 2.61 14.64
N ALA A 86 -17.92 3.54 14.88
CA ALA A 86 -18.68 4.09 13.77
C ALA A 86 -17.79 4.90 12.85
N ALA A 87 -16.82 5.60 13.42
CA ALA A 87 -15.89 6.36 12.59
C ALA A 87 -15.01 5.42 11.78
N LEU A 88 -14.52 4.36 12.39
CA LEU A 88 -13.71 3.41 11.65
C LEU A 88 -14.49 2.78 10.51
N LYS A 89 -15.77 2.52 10.75
CA LYS A 89 -16.57 1.95 9.71
C LYS A 89 -16.80 2.93 8.57
N ALA A 90 -16.96 4.19 8.88
CA ALA A 90 -17.13 5.19 7.86
C ALA A 90 -15.87 5.31 7.01
N ILE A 91 -14.70 5.22 7.65
CA ILE A 91 -13.44 5.27 6.92
C ILE A 91 -13.29 4.03 6.06
N GLN A 92 -13.69 2.89 6.57
CA GLN A 92 -13.63 1.66 5.81
C GLN A 92 -14.47 1.76 4.55
N ARG A 93 -15.67 2.31 4.65
CA ARG A 93 -16.51 2.46 3.50
C ARG A 93 -15.94 3.42 2.49
N PHE A 94 -15.32 4.48 2.99
CA PHE A 94 -14.72 5.45 2.10
C PHE A 94 -13.60 4.78 1.28
N ILE A 95 -12.74 4.04 1.93
CA ILE A 95 -11.64 3.39 1.23
C ILE A 95 -12.15 2.33 0.28
N ALA A 96 -13.17 1.60 0.68
CA ALA A 96 -13.73 0.57 -0.18
C ALA A 96 -14.37 1.14 -1.43
N GLY A 97 -14.70 2.42 -1.40
CA GLY A 97 -15.29 3.05 -2.58
C GLY A 97 -14.27 3.71 -3.49
N CYS A 98 -13.00 3.59 -3.20
CA CYS A 98 -11.99 4.19 -4.05
C CYS A 98 -11.65 3.28 -5.21
N VAL A 99 -11.19 3.87 -6.28
CA VAL A 99 -10.81 3.13 -7.47
C VAL A 99 -9.36 3.43 -7.77
N TYR A 100 -8.62 2.42 -8.11
CA TYR A 100 -7.21 2.53 -8.38
C TYR A 100 -6.88 2.11 -9.80
N ALA A 101 -5.78 2.63 -10.31
CA ALA A 101 -5.15 2.03 -11.46
C ALA A 101 -4.40 0.88 -10.87
N PRO A 102 -4.60 -0.34 -11.32
CA PRO A 102 -4.00 -1.49 -10.63
C PRO A 102 -2.50 -1.55 -10.76
N ALA A 103 -1.88 -2.26 -9.85
CA ALA A 103 -0.46 -2.53 -9.98
C ALA A 103 -0.25 -3.39 -11.20
N LEU A 104 0.89 -3.21 -11.83
CA LEU A 104 1.22 -4.00 -12.99
C LEU A 104 2.47 -4.81 -12.71
N ARG A 105 2.49 -6.03 -13.20
CA ARG A 105 3.67 -6.84 -13.12
C ARG A 105 3.93 -7.31 -14.53
N ASP A 106 5.07 -6.95 -15.07
CA ASP A 106 5.41 -7.24 -16.45
C ASP A 106 4.31 -6.75 -17.39
N GLY A 107 3.77 -5.58 -17.06
CA GLY A 107 2.77 -4.96 -17.90
C GLY A 107 1.36 -5.49 -17.71
N LYS A 108 1.14 -6.43 -16.84
CA LYS A 108 -0.19 -6.99 -16.63
C LYS A 108 -0.74 -6.63 -15.30
N PRO A 109 -2.03 -6.32 -15.20
CA PRO A 109 -2.61 -5.95 -13.93
C PRO A 109 -2.61 -7.12 -12.94
N VAL A 110 -2.24 -6.83 -11.71
CA VAL A 110 -2.21 -7.86 -10.68
C VAL A 110 -2.84 -7.31 -9.41
N THR A 111 -3.31 -8.19 -8.56
CA THR A 111 -3.86 -7.81 -7.27
C THR A 111 -2.73 -7.71 -6.27
N VAL A 112 -2.71 -6.63 -5.50
CA VAL A 112 -1.67 -6.47 -4.50
C VAL A 112 -2.28 -6.01 -3.19
N ARG A 113 -1.58 -6.27 -2.11
CA ARG A 113 -1.97 -5.76 -0.83
C ARG A 113 -1.38 -4.38 -0.69
N TRP A 114 -2.15 -3.47 -0.22
CA TRP A 114 -1.71 -2.08 -0.15
C TRP A 114 -2.04 -1.50 1.22
N ARG A 115 -1.40 -0.42 1.57
CA ARG A 115 -1.63 0.23 2.84
C ARG A 115 -1.78 1.71 2.62
N GLY A 116 -2.57 2.33 3.46
CA GLY A 116 -2.74 3.76 3.39
C GLY A 116 -2.85 4.32 4.77
N GLU A 117 -2.68 5.61 4.88
CA GLU A 117 -2.83 6.31 6.13
C GLU A 117 -3.66 7.56 5.91
N LEU A 118 -4.51 7.86 6.88
CA LEU A 118 -5.25 9.08 6.85
C LEU A 118 -4.87 9.83 8.10
N ASP A 119 -4.43 11.05 7.93
CA ASP A 119 -3.93 11.84 9.04
C ASP A 119 -4.99 12.80 9.53
N PHE A 120 -5.49 12.59 10.71
CA PHE A 120 -6.47 13.44 11.31
C PHE A 120 -5.87 14.30 12.40
N THR A 121 -4.56 14.42 12.44
CA THR A 121 -3.94 15.24 13.48
C THR A 121 -4.13 16.69 13.21
N ARG A 122 -4.33 17.11 11.94
CA ARG A 122 -4.55 18.46 11.65
C ARG A 122 -5.96 18.68 11.66
N ALA A 123 -6.41 19.64 12.28
CA ALA A 123 -7.79 19.92 12.32
C ALA A 123 -8.22 20.20 10.95
N PRO A 124 -9.23 19.60 10.50
CA PRO A 124 -9.65 19.83 9.19
C PRO A 124 -10.25 21.17 9.14
N GLY A 125 -10.25 21.75 8.10
CA GLY A 125 -10.89 23.00 7.94
C GLY A 125 -12.34 22.83 8.16
N PRO A 126 -13.02 23.90 8.26
CA PRO A 126 -14.42 23.84 8.47
C PRO A 126 -15.05 23.17 7.32
N ARG A 127 -16.04 22.50 7.50
CA ARG A 127 -16.62 21.86 6.46
C ARG A 127 -17.82 22.31 6.17
#